data_2bece93eb517f074792c4377ab3f522b
#
_entry.id   2bece93eb517f074792c4377ab3f522b
#
_cell.length_a   1.000
_cell.length_b   1.000
_cell.length_c   1.000
_cell.angle_alpha   90.00
_cell.angle_beta   90.00
_cell.angle_gamma   90.00
#
_symmetry.space_group_name_H-M   'P 1'
#
loop_
_entity.id
_entity.type
_entity.pdbx_description
1 polymer ?
#
loop_
_entity_poly.entity_id
_entity_poly.type
_entity_poly.pdbx_seq_one_letter_code
_entity_poly.pdbx_strand_id
1 'polypeptide(L)'
;AIMLNLGGFGEGKLMGLAPYGKPNFFHQDFVENWFGIGRRFKKADQISLWKEYCYTTAKNMGYNMNALGDQDKIIDPINTDIAASTQKLFEECYLYTAQMSHSLLTKSGINTTNLCITGGTALNCPSNSKIYNEGPFKNLFIEPSCSDDGLAVGCALYLYYHLFGNKLSIKNENTFVSPYFGRTIKEDEIIEALKTYGSKIIYKKSNDTTKLAAQDVFNNKVIAWYEGKSEVGPRALGHRSLVSNPTYKDNWKRVNKIKEREWWR
;
A
#
# COMPACT_ATOMS: atom_id res chain seq x y z
N ALA A 1 -2.51 -11.62 -9.32
CA ALA A 1 -1.04 -11.80 -9.23
C ALA A 1 -0.59 -13.11 -9.89
N ILE A 2 -1.14 -14.26 -9.52
CA ILE A 2 -0.73 -15.60 -10.05
C ILE A 2 -0.91 -15.68 -11.57
N MET A 3 -2.05 -15.25 -12.12
CA MET A 3 -2.31 -15.28 -13.57
C MET A 3 -1.31 -14.46 -14.38
N LEU A 4 -0.76 -13.40 -13.80
CA LEU A 4 0.24 -12.51 -14.39
C LEU A 4 1.68 -12.88 -13.98
N ASN A 5 1.88 -14.01 -13.35
CA ASN A 5 3.19 -14.49 -12.88
C ASN A 5 3.98 -13.47 -12.02
N LEU A 6 3.26 -12.72 -11.17
CA LEU A 6 3.84 -11.66 -10.30
C LEU A 6 4.40 -12.20 -8.97
N GLY A 7 4.37 -13.53 -8.78
CA GLY A 7 4.80 -14.20 -7.56
C GLY A 7 3.70 -14.38 -6.51
N GLY A 8 4.02 -15.12 -5.44
CA GLY A 8 3.07 -15.49 -4.39
C GLY A 8 2.51 -14.33 -3.56
N PHE A 9 3.27 -13.24 -3.44
CA PHE A 9 2.89 -11.99 -2.76
C PHE A 9 2.86 -10.81 -3.75
N GLY A 10 2.30 -11.06 -4.93
CA GLY A 10 2.29 -10.11 -6.05
C GLY A 10 1.16 -9.07 -6.03
N GLU A 11 0.39 -8.96 -4.95
CA GLU A 11 -0.77 -8.06 -4.85
C GLU A 11 -0.35 -6.58 -5.03
N GLY A 12 0.74 -6.18 -4.36
CA GLY A 12 1.30 -4.83 -4.51
C GLY A 12 1.87 -4.57 -5.91
N LYS A 13 2.38 -5.61 -6.59
CA LYS A 13 2.83 -5.51 -7.99
C LYS A 13 1.63 -5.34 -8.92
N LEU A 14 0.56 -6.10 -8.70
CA LEU A 14 -0.67 -5.98 -9.47
C LEU A 14 -1.27 -4.57 -9.34
N MET A 15 -1.36 -4.04 -8.11
CA MET A 15 -1.78 -2.67 -7.85
C MET A 15 -0.91 -1.65 -8.61
N GLY A 16 0.42 -1.86 -8.66
CA GLY A 16 1.36 -1.00 -9.40
C GLY A 16 1.24 -1.14 -10.93
N LEU A 17 0.77 -2.28 -11.43
CA LEU A 17 0.59 -2.52 -12.87
C LEU A 17 -0.76 -1.97 -13.39
N ALA A 18 -1.77 -1.91 -12.54
CA ALA A 18 -3.13 -1.49 -12.91
C ALA A 18 -3.22 -0.12 -13.62
N PRO A 19 -2.45 0.93 -13.24
CA PRO A 19 -2.52 2.23 -13.91
C PRO A 19 -2.06 2.24 -15.39
N TYR A 20 -1.38 1.19 -15.85
CA TYR A 20 -0.96 1.08 -17.27
C TYR A 20 -2.07 0.56 -18.18
N GLY A 21 -3.14 -0.01 -17.61
CA GLY A 21 -4.22 -0.65 -18.36
C GLY A 21 -5.56 0.05 -18.22
N LYS A 22 -6.56 -0.55 -18.87
CA LYS A 22 -7.97 -0.16 -18.77
C LYS A 22 -8.77 -1.33 -18.18
N PRO A 23 -9.84 -1.08 -17.40
CA PRO A 23 -10.62 -2.14 -16.76
C PRO A 23 -11.60 -2.82 -17.73
N ASN A 24 -11.10 -3.28 -18.90
CA ASN A 24 -11.88 -3.83 -20.00
C ASN A 24 -12.56 -5.17 -19.68
N PHE A 25 -12.09 -5.87 -18.64
CA PHE A 25 -12.66 -7.13 -18.15
C PHE A 25 -13.57 -6.93 -16.94
N PHE A 26 -13.71 -5.70 -16.42
CA PHE A 26 -14.57 -5.47 -15.27
C PHE A 26 -16.04 -5.68 -15.62
N HIS A 27 -16.74 -6.44 -14.78
CA HIS A 27 -18.18 -6.63 -14.85
C HIS A 27 -18.80 -6.59 -13.46
N GLN A 28 -19.91 -5.87 -13.29
CA GLN A 28 -20.54 -5.63 -12.00
C GLN A 28 -21.03 -6.92 -11.32
N ASP A 29 -21.46 -7.92 -12.10
CA ASP A 29 -21.94 -9.21 -11.57
C ASP A 29 -20.87 -9.91 -10.70
N PHE A 30 -19.57 -9.67 -10.96
CA PHE A 30 -18.53 -10.24 -10.12
C PHE A 30 -18.50 -9.63 -8.73
N VAL A 31 -18.89 -8.36 -8.55
CA VAL A 31 -19.00 -7.73 -7.23
C VAL A 31 -20.12 -8.40 -6.45
N GLU A 32 -21.29 -8.56 -7.06
CA GLU A 32 -22.46 -9.20 -6.42
C GLU A 32 -22.18 -10.67 -6.08
N ASN A 33 -21.62 -11.41 -7.03
CA ASN A 33 -21.27 -12.81 -6.85
C ASN A 33 -20.14 -13.00 -5.82
N TRP A 34 -19.20 -12.06 -5.69
CA TRP A 34 -18.07 -12.16 -4.75
C TRP A 34 -18.53 -12.30 -3.31
N PHE A 35 -19.60 -11.62 -2.94
CA PHE A 35 -20.17 -11.69 -1.59
C PHE A 35 -21.17 -12.84 -1.40
N GLY A 36 -21.44 -13.62 -2.44
CA GLY A 36 -22.30 -14.79 -2.35
C GLY A 36 -23.71 -14.48 -1.88
N ILE A 37 -24.27 -13.35 -2.31
CA ILE A 37 -25.65 -12.99 -1.98
C ILE A 37 -26.57 -14.09 -2.54
N GLY A 38 -27.05 -14.97 -1.67
CA GLY A 38 -27.90 -16.10 -2.00
C GLY A 38 -27.20 -17.41 -2.40
N ARG A 39 -25.87 -17.47 -2.43
CA ARG A 39 -25.11 -18.70 -2.75
C ARG A 39 -23.91 -18.87 -1.81
N ARG A 40 -23.70 -20.11 -1.34
CA ARG A 40 -22.48 -20.48 -0.59
C ARG A 40 -21.33 -20.72 -1.57
N PHE A 41 -20.64 -19.69 -2.01
CA PHE A 41 -19.44 -19.85 -2.82
C PHE A 41 -18.23 -20.16 -1.94
N LYS A 42 -17.47 -21.20 -2.31
CA LYS A 42 -16.14 -21.39 -1.75
C LYS A 42 -15.22 -20.34 -2.37
N LYS A 43 -14.35 -19.74 -1.56
CA LYS A 43 -13.38 -18.68 -1.98
C LYS A 43 -12.56 -19.10 -3.22
N ALA A 44 -12.19 -20.38 -3.30
CA ALA A 44 -11.44 -20.93 -4.43
C ALA A 44 -12.21 -20.84 -5.75
N ASP A 45 -13.52 -20.98 -5.73
CA ASP A 45 -14.35 -20.98 -6.94
C ASP A 45 -14.41 -19.59 -7.58
N GLN A 46 -14.49 -18.53 -6.76
CA GLN A 46 -14.52 -17.14 -7.26
C GLN A 46 -13.25 -16.74 -7.98
N ILE A 47 -12.09 -17.10 -7.42
CA ILE A 47 -10.79 -16.83 -8.05
C ILE A 47 -10.67 -17.58 -9.39
N SER A 48 -11.11 -18.83 -9.44
CA SER A 48 -11.07 -19.65 -10.65
C SER A 48 -12.01 -19.08 -11.72
N LEU A 49 -13.23 -18.71 -11.35
CA LEU A 49 -14.20 -18.10 -12.25
C LEU A 49 -13.68 -16.76 -12.83
N TRP A 50 -13.08 -15.92 -11.99
CA TRP A 50 -12.48 -14.66 -12.46
C TRP A 50 -11.35 -14.90 -13.44
N LYS A 51 -10.46 -15.85 -13.16
CA LYS A 51 -9.35 -16.21 -14.06
C LYS A 51 -9.83 -16.75 -15.39
N GLU A 52 -10.80 -17.66 -15.36
CA GLU A 52 -11.41 -18.26 -16.57
C GLU A 52 -12.12 -17.21 -17.42
N TYR A 53 -12.88 -16.33 -16.77
CA TYR A 53 -13.55 -15.21 -17.43
C TYR A 53 -12.55 -14.27 -18.11
N CYS A 54 -11.52 -13.83 -17.41
CA CYS A 54 -10.48 -12.97 -17.98
C CYS A 54 -9.79 -13.65 -19.18
N TYR A 55 -9.43 -14.93 -19.05
CA TYR A 55 -8.77 -15.68 -20.11
C TYR A 55 -9.66 -15.80 -21.35
N THR A 56 -10.89 -16.25 -21.19
CA THR A 56 -11.84 -16.46 -22.28
C THR A 56 -12.20 -15.15 -22.97
N THR A 57 -12.47 -14.10 -22.19
CA THR A 57 -12.80 -12.76 -22.70
C THR A 57 -11.64 -12.18 -23.48
N ALA A 58 -10.41 -12.27 -22.94
CA ALA A 58 -9.20 -11.79 -23.64
C ALA A 58 -9.01 -12.49 -24.99
N LYS A 59 -9.18 -13.81 -25.03
CA LYS A 59 -9.09 -14.59 -26.27
C LYS A 59 -10.16 -14.16 -27.29
N ASN A 60 -11.40 -13.96 -26.86
CA ASN A 60 -12.50 -13.54 -27.72
C ASN A 60 -12.32 -12.09 -28.23
N MET A 61 -11.71 -11.22 -27.44
CA MET A 61 -11.40 -9.84 -27.83
C MET A 61 -10.14 -9.71 -28.70
N GLY A 62 -9.44 -10.81 -28.98
CA GLY A 62 -8.25 -10.81 -29.83
C GLY A 62 -6.97 -10.30 -29.17
N TYR A 63 -6.89 -10.36 -27.84
CA TYR A 63 -5.63 -10.02 -27.14
C TYR A 63 -4.51 -11.00 -27.49
N ASN A 64 -3.27 -10.51 -27.37
CA ASN A 64 -2.07 -11.34 -27.58
C ASN A 64 -1.88 -12.33 -26.42
N MET A 65 -2.47 -13.51 -26.52
CA MET A 65 -2.41 -14.54 -25.46
C MET A 65 -1.00 -15.02 -25.15
N ASN A 66 -0.03 -14.87 -26.10
CA ASN A 66 1.36 -15.23 -25.87
C ASN A 66 2.10 -14.25 -24.94
N ALA A 67 1.53 -13.11 -24.67
CA ALA A 67 2.07 -12.12 -23.71
C ALA A 67 1.53 -12.31 -22.30
N LEU A 68 0.51 -13.16 -22.11
CA LEU A 68 -0.12 -13.33 -20.79
C LEU A 68 0.87 -13.91 -19.76
N GLY A 69 1.20 -13.11 -18.75
CA GLY A 69 2.12 -13.47 -17.67
C GLY A 69 3.60 -13.50 -18.07
N ASP A 70 3.93 -13.11 -19.30
CA ASP A 70 5.30 -12.94 -19.77
C ASP A 70 5.92 -11.67 -19.15
N GLN A 71 6.99 -11.84 -18.37
CA GLN A 71 7.62 -10.72 -17.64
C GLN A 71 8.33 -9.74 -18.58
N ASP A 72 8.81 -10.17 -19.74
CA ASP A 72 9.42 -9.30 -20.75
C ASP A 72 8.36 -8.45 -21.48
N LYS A 73 7.11 -8.92 -21.47
CA LYS A 73 5.94 -8.27 -22.05
C LYS A 73 4.91 -7.84 -21.01
N ILE A 74 5.35 -7.58 -19.80
CA ILE A 74 4.41 -7.34 -18.67
C ILE A 74 3.50 -6.12 -18.89
N ILE A 75 3.93 -5.13 -19.66
CA ILE A 75 3.12 -3.97 -20.04
C ILE A 75 2.29 -4.17 -21.33
N ASP A 76 2.27 -5.39 -21.90
CA ASP A 76 1.31 -5.70 -22.98
C ASP A 76 -0.13 -5.49 -22.47
N PRO A 77 -1.04 -4.98 -23.31
CA PRO A 77 -2.43 -4.70 -22.94
C PRO A 77 -3.13 -5.85 -22.21
N ILE A 78 -2.87 -7.11 -22.55
CA ILE A 78 -3.50 -8.24 -21.85
C ILE A 78 -3.17 -8.24 -20.36
N ASN A 79 -1.92 -7.98 -19.99
CA ASN A 79 -1.47 -8.01 -18.60
C ASN A 79 -1.95 -6.78 -17.84
N THR A 80 -1.83 -5.61 -18.45
CA THR A 80 -2.20 -4.34 -17.82
C THR A 80 -3.71 -4.20 -17.66
N ASP A 81 -4.50 -4.64 -18.64
CA ASP A 81 -5.96 -4.55 -18.59
C ASP A 81 -6.55 -5.57 -17.60
N ILE A 82 -5.95 -6.77 -17.47
CA ILE A 82 -6.31 -7.72 -16.42
C ILE A 82 -5.98 -7.13 -15.04
N ALA A 83 -4.82 -6.49 -14.88
CA ALA A 83 -4.45 -5.85 -13.62
C ALA A 83 -5.40 -4.71 -13.27
N ALA A 84 -5.71 -3.82 -14.23
CA ALA A 84 -6.66 -2.72 -14.06
C ALA A 84 -8.07 -3.21 -13.71
N SER A 85 -8.54 -4.27 -14.38
CA SER A 85 -9.85 -4.86 -14.13
C SER A 85 -9.94 -5.53 -12.76
N THR A 86 -8.86 -6.21 -12.34
CA THR A 86 -8.78 -6.83 -11.02
C THR A 86 -8.73 -5.77 -9.91
N GLN A 87 -7.98 -4.69 -10.11
CA GLN A 87 -7.95 -3.56 -9.19
C GLN A 87 -9.33 -2.91 -9.08
N LYS A 88 -10.02 -2.67 -10.21
CA LYS A 88 -11.37 -2.12 -10.22
C LYS A 88 -12.36 -3.02 -9.49
N LEU A 89 -12.31 -4.33 -9.74
CA LEU A 89 -13.15 -5.30 -9.02
C LEU A 89 -12.88 -5.24 -7.51
N PHE A 90 -11.62 -5.20 -7.11
CA PHE A 90 -11.26 -5.09 -5.69
C PHE A 90 -11.80 -3.80 -5.06
N GLU A 91 -11.66 -2.66 -5.75
CA GLU A 91 -12.17 -1.36 -5.28
C GLU A 91 -13.69 -1.37 -5.07
N GLU A 92 -14.44 -1.94 -6.00
CA GLU A 92 -15.90 -2.05 -5.89
C GLU A 92 -16.32 -3.01 -4.77
N CYS A 93 -15.67 -4.16 -4.65
CA CYS A 93 -15.91 -5.09 -3.55
C CYS A 93 -15.60 -4.44 -2.19
N TYR A 94 -14.53 -3.65 -2.11
CA TYR A 94 -14.10 -3.01 -0.88
C TYR A 94 -15.07 -1.90 -0.46
N LEU A 95 -15.53 -1.09 -1.41
CA LEU A 95 -16.57 -0.08 -1.18
C LEU A 95 -17.89 -0.73 -0.75
N TYR A 96 -18.29 -1.80 -1.43
CA TYR A 96 -19.50 -2.56 -1.07
C TYR A 96 -19.44 -3.10 0.36
N THR A 97 -18.26 -3.61 0.78
CA THR A 97 -18.05 -4.07 2.16
C THR A 97 -18.26 -2.94 3.18
N ALA A 98 -17.74 -1.75 2.89
CA ALA A 98 -17.93 -0.59 3.75
C ALA A 98 -19.40 -0.17 3.85
N GLN A 99 -20.10 -0.15 2.72
CA GLN A 99 -21.54 0.16 2.66
C GLN A 99 -22.39 -0.86 3.43
N MET A 100 -22.12 -2.15 3.25
CA MET A 100 -22.77 -3.23 3.99
C MET A 100 -22.54 -3.11 5.49
N SER A 101 -21.31 -2.88 5.90
CA SER A 101 -20.94 -2.71 7.32
C SER A 101 -21.71 -1.55 7.94
N HIS A 102 -21.75 -0.40 7.27
CA HIS A 102 -22.52 0.76 7.73
C HIS A 102 -24.01 0.46 7.85
N SER A 103 -24.60 -0.20 6.85
CA SER A 103 -26.01 -0.59 6.86
C SER A 103 -26.36 -1.53 8.02
N LEU A 104 -25.49 -2.51 8.29
CA LEU A 104 -25.66 -3.44 9.41
C LEU A 104 -25.58 -2.73 10.76
N LEU A 105 -24.60 -1.83 10.93
CA LEU A 105 -24.47 -1.02 12.16
C LEU A 105 -25.70 -0.16 12.38
N THR A 106 -26.17 0.55 11.37
CA THR A 106 -27.37 1.39 11.45
C THR A 106 -28.61 0.57 11.83
N LYS A 107 -28.80 -0.60 11.22
CA LYS A 107 -29.91 -1.52 11.56
C LYS A 107 -29.84 -2.03 13.00
N SER A 108 -28.63 -2.13 13.56
CA SER A 108 -28.39 -2.51 14.95
C SER A 108 -28.46 -1.33 15.93
N GLY A 109 -28.85 -0.15 15.46
CA GLY A 109 -28.95 1.07 16.31
C GLY A 109 -27.61 1.72 16.60
N ILE A 110 -26.53 1.31 15.93
CA ILE A 110 -25.18 1.88 16.13
C ILE A 110 -24.94 2.93 15.04
N ASN A 111 -24.91 4.19 15.44
CA ASN A 111 -24.59 5.29 14.55
C ASN A 111 -23.12 5.68 14.71
N THR A 112 -22.30 5.41 13.71
CA THR A 112 -20.91 5.80 13.66
C THR A 112 -20.56 6.39 12.30
N THR A 113 -19.70 7.41 12.31
CA THR A 113 -19.13 8.01 11.10
C THR A 113 -17.66 7.63 10.91
N ASN A 114 -17.12 6.80 11.81
CA ASN A 114 -15.71 6.42 11.85
C ASN A 114 -15.54 4.99 11.33
N LEU A 115 -14.52 4.80 10.48
CA LEU A 115 -14.12 3.49 9.99
C LEU A 115 -12.63 3.29 10.26
N CYS A 116 -12.29 2.18 10.93
CA CYS A 116 -10.91 1.72 11.05
C CYS A 116 -10.69 0.54 10.10
N ILE A 117 -9.63 0.58 9.31
CA ILE A 117 -9.26 -0.49 8.40
C ILE A 117 -7.89 -1.04 8.77
N THR A 118 -7.78 -2.36 8.86
CA THR A 118 -6.54 -3.08 9.15
C THR A 118 -6.43 -4.34 8.28
N GLY A 119 -5.28 -5.00 8.31
CA GLY A 119 -4.95 -6.12 7.44
C GLY A 119 -4.21 -5.66 6.17
N GLY A 120 -3.56 -6.59 5.46
CA GLY A 120 -2.76 -6.28 4.27
C GLY A 120 -3.52 -5.55 3.16
N THR A 121 -4.85 -5.71 3.08
CA THR A 121 -5.72 -4.99 2.13
C THR A 121 -5.73 -3.47 2.36
N ALA A 122 -5.52 -3.02 3.59
CA ALA A 122 -5.42 -1.61 3.94
C ALA A 122 -4.19 -0.90 3.34
N LEU A 123 -3.25 -1.64 2.76
CA LEU A 123 -2.14 -1.08 1.97
C LEU A 123 -2.53 -0.69 0.54
N ASN A 124 -3.76 -0.99 0.11
CA ASN A 124 -4.26 -0.62 -1.21
C ASN A 124 -4.78 0.83 -1.20
N CYS A 125 -3.88 1.77 -1.48
CA CYS A 125 -4.20 3.21 -1.45
C CYS A 125 -5.34 3.63 -2.38
N PRO A 126 -5.45 3.15 -3.64
CA PRO A 126 -6.59 3.48 -4.50
C PRO A 126 -7.95 3.09 -3.88
N SER A 127 -8.04 1.89 -3.32
CA SER A 127 -9.27 1.42 -2.66
C SER A 127 -9.60 2.23 -1.40
N ASN A 128 -8.59 2.60 -0.62
CA ASN A 128 -8.78 3.47 0.55
C ASN A 128 -9.31 4.86 0.14
N SER A 129 -8.76 5.45 -0.92
CA SER A 129 -9.22 6.72 -1.46
C SER A 129 -10.67 6.63 -1.95
N LYS A 130 -11.03 5.51 -2.58
CA LYS A 130 -12.42 5.28 -3.03
C LYS A 130 -13.38 5.19 -1.84
N ILE A 131 -13.05 4.43 -0.78
CA ILE A 131 -13.88 4.37 0.43
C ILE A 131 -14.00 5.75 1.08
N TYR A 132 -12.92 6.52 1.15
CA TYR A 132 -12.95 7.87 1.73
C TYR A 132 -13.86 8.83 0.96
N ASN A 133 -13.83 8.78 -0.36
CA ASN A 133 -14.57 9.71 -1.21
C ASN A 133 -16.03 9.29 -1.46
N GLU A 134 -16.30 7.99 -1.56
CA GLU A 134 -17.59 7.44 -2.00
C GLU A 134 -18.30 6.60 -0.92
N GLY A 135 -17.60 6.27 0.16
CA GLY A 135 -18.15 5.46 1.26
C GLY A 135 -19.04 6.24 2.21
N PRO A 136 -19.78 5.53 3.07
CA PRO A 136 -20.74 6.14 4.00
C PRO A 136 -20.09 6.70 5.27
N PHE A 137 -18.80 6.45 5.51
CA PHE A 137 -18.08 6.93 6.68
C PHE A 137 -17.39 8.27 6.39
N LYS A 138 -17.40 9.18 7.37
CA LYS A 138 -16.78 10.51 7.23
C LYS A 138 -15.30 10.51 7.60
N ASN A 139 -14.91 9.64 8.53
CA ASN A 139 -13.55 9.54 9.04
C ASN A 139 -13.01 8.15 8.77
N LEU A 140 -11.80 8.09 8.21
CA LEU A 140 -11.08 6.86 7.92
C LEU A 140 -9.77 6.84 8.69
N PHE A 141 -9.52 5.78 9.45
CA PHE A 141 -8.26 5.53 10.12
C PHE A 141 -7.61 4.25 9.60
N ILE A 142 -6.36 4.35 9.21
CA ILE A 142 -5.53 3.22 8.77
C ILE A 142 -4.21 3.32 9.51
N GLU A 143 -3.93 2.33 10.34
CA GLU A 143 -2.64 2.23 11.04
C GLU A 143 -1.52 2.02 10.02
N PRO A 144 -0.40 2.77 10.09
CA PRO A 144 0.75 2.60 9.20
C PRO A 144 1.32 1.18 9.16
N SER A 145 1.23 0.43 10.26
CA SER A 145 1.59 -0.98 10.37
C SER A 145 0.37 -1.90 10.26
N CYS A 146 -0.51 -1.65 9.30
CA CYS A 146 -1.79 -2.35 9.17
C CYS A 146 -1.68 -3.80 8.69
N SER A 147 -0.51 -4.28 8.29
CA SER A 147 -0.27 -5.68 7.89
C SER A 147 0.42 -6.49 8.98
N ASP A 148 1.07 -7.59 8.64
CA ASP A 148 1.69 -8.53 9.59
C ASP A 148 2.75 -7.90 10.50
N ASP A 149 3.40 -6.85 10.04
CA ASP A 149 4.35 -6.05 10.81
C ASP A 149 3.73 -5.36 12.04
N GLY A 150 2.44 -5.05 11.99
CA GLY A 150 1.68 -4.50 13.12
C GLY A 150 1.34 -5.49 14.23
N LEU A 151 1.48 -6.79 13.99
CA LEU A 151 1.18 -7.81 15.00
C LEU A 151 2.03 -7.64 16.25
N ALA A 152 3.29 -7.23 16.12
CA ALA A 152 4.17 -6.99 17.27
C ALA A 152 3.61 -5.85 18.17
N VAL A 153 3.14 -4.76 17.56
CA VAL A 153 2.50 -3.64 18.27
C VAL A 153 1.19 -4.10 18.90
N GLY A 154 0.36 -4.83 18.16
CA GLY A 154 -0.89 -5.40 18.64
C GLY A 154 -0.70 -6.32 19.85
N CYS A 155 0.27 -7.21 19.81
CA CYS A 155 0.62 -8.10 20.93
C CYS A 155 1.05 -7.30 22.18
N ALA A 156 1.89 -6.30 22.02
CA ALA A 156 2.34 -5.44 23.12
C ALA A 156 1.16 -4.69 23.78
N LEU A 157 0.26 -4.12 22.97
CA LEU A 157 -0.93 -3.43 23.44
C LEU A 157 -1.91 -4.39 24.11
N TYR A 158 -2.10 -5.60 23.57
CA TYR A 158 -2.95 -6.61 24.17
C TYR A 158 -2.43 -7.05 25.55
N LEU A 159 -1.13 -7.31 25.67
CA LEU A 159 -0.49 -7.61 26.96
C LEU A 159 -0.72 -6.48 27.96
N TYR A 160 -0.42 -5.24 27.56
CA TYR A 160 -0.45 -4.10 28.45
C TYR A 160 -1.88 -3.79 28.94
N TYR A 161 -2.84 -3.71 28.03
CA TYR A 161 -4.20 -3.30 28.40
C TYR A 161 -5.07 -4.46 28.85
N HIS A 162 -5.01 -5.60 28.15
CA HIS A 162 -5.94 -6.69 28.41
C HIS A 162 -5.43 -7.64 29.51
N LEU A 163 -4.18 -8.13 29.42
CA LEU A 163 -3.67 -9.09 30.39
C LEU A 163 -3.23 -8.42 31.68
N PHE A 164 -2.61 -7.25 31.62
CA PHE A 164 -2.17 -6.53 32.83
C PHE A 164 -3.25 -5.60 33.38
N GLY A 165 -4.40 -5.45 32.73
CA GLY A 165 -5.54 -4.67 33.19
C GLY A 165 -5.30 -3.17 33.27
N ASN A 166 -4.30 -2.64 32.56
CA ASN A 166 -4.05 -1.21 32.52
C ASN A 166 -5.20 -0.49 31.81
N LYS A 167 -5.59 0.67 32.32
CA LYS A 167 -6.67 1.47 31.70
C LYS A 167 -6.11 2.31 30.56
N LEU A 168 -6.83 2.34 29.45
CA LEU A 168 -6.55 3.28 28.39
C LEU A 168 -6.85 4.71 28.89
N SER A 169 -5.83 5.57 28.91
CA SER A 169 -5.97 6.98 29.22
C SER A 169 -5.84 7.82 27.96
N ILE A 170 -6.96 8.20 27.38
CA ILE A 170 -6.99 9.15 26.25
C ILE A 170 -6.93 10.55 26.86
N LYS A 171 -5.72 11.13 26.93
CA LYS A 171 -5.51 12.46 27.49
C LYS A 171 -5.95 13.60 26.58
N ASN A 172 -6.03 13.36 25.26
CA ASN A 172 -6.48 14.33 24.27
C ASN A 172 -7.14 13.60 23.09
N GLU A 173 -8.33 14.05 22.71
CA GLU A 173 -9.06 13.52 21.53
C GLU A 173 -8.30 13.73 20.20
N ASN A 174 -7.34 14.66 20.19
CA ASN A 174 -6.51 15.00 19.04
C ASN A 174 -5.11 14.37 19.08
N THR A 175 -4.86 13.35 19.91
CA THR A 175 -3.57 12.71 19.96
C THR A 175 -3.39 11.86 18.70
N PHE A 176 -2.64 12.38 17.74
CA PHE A 176 -2.20 11.60 16.56
C PHE A 176 -1.30 10.46 17.02
N VAL A 177 -1.64 9.23 16.65
CA VAL A 177 -0.78 8.08 16.90
C VAL A 177 0.40 8.18 15.93
N SER A 178 1.55 8.53 16.47
CA SER A 178 2.78 8.67 15.68
C SER A 178 3.25 7.29 15.20
N PRO A 179 3.60 7.12 13.90
CA PRO A 179 4.19 5.88 13.39
C PRO A 179 5.68 5.75 13.73
N TYR A 180 6.29 6.72 14.39
CA TYR A 180 7.73 6.80 14.60
C TYR A 180 8.14 6.15 15.93
N PHE A 181 8.17 4.81 15.96
CA PHE A 181 8.48 4.02 17.15
C PHE A 181 9.96 3.63 17.29
N GLY A 182 10.78 3.89 16.26
CA GLY A 182 12.21 3.61 16.32
C GLY A 182 12.91 4.41 17.42
N ARG A 183 14.12 3.99 17.79
CA ARG A 183 14.93 4.71 18.77
C ARG A 183 15.41 6.06 18.23
N THR A 184 15.64 7.02 19.10
CA THR A 184 16.34 8.24 18.79
C THR A 184 17.85 7.95 18.75
N ILE A 185 18.55 8.35 17.68
CA ILE A 185 19.99 8.24 17.54
C ILE A 185 20.59 9.56 18.02
N LYS A 186 21.60 9.47 18.89
CA LYS A 186 22.29 10.63 19.42
C LYS A 186 23.43 11.10 18.51
N GLU A 187 23.81 12.36 18.61
CA GLU A 187 24.86 12.94 17.75
C GLU A 187 26.23 12.28 17.96
N ASP A 188 26.55 11.92 19.20
CA ASP A 188 27.79 11.19 19.52
C ASP A 188 27.87 9.83 18.85
N GLU A 189 26.76 9.08 18.81
CA GLU A 189 26.66 7.79 18.09
C GLU A 189 26.90 7.98 16.59
N ILE A 190 26.37 9.05 16.01
CA ILE A 190 26.58 9.37 14.58
C ILE A 190 28.06 9.66 14.33
N ILE A 191 28.69 10.48 15.16
CA ILE A 191 30.09 10.83 15.02
C ILE A 191 31.00 9.60 15.16
N GLU A 192 30.68 8.69 16.09
CA GLU A 192 31.43 7.45 16.26
C GLU A 192 31.32 6.54 15.03
N ALA A 193 30.09 6.37 14.53
CA ALA A 193 29.86 5.62 13.30
C ALA A 193 30.61 6.19 12.10
N LEU A 194 30.60 7.52 11.93
CA LEU A 194 31.33 8.19 10.86
C LEU A 194 32.87 7.96 10.96
N LYS A 195 33.44 7.98 12.17
CA LYS A 195 34.86 7.67 12.40
C LYS A 195 35.20 6.23 11.99
N THR A 196 34.30 5.27 12.27
CA THR A 196 34.50 3.86 11.91
C THR A 196 34.60 3.66 10.40
N TYR A 197 33.85 4.41 9.60
CA TYR A 197 33.94 4.36 8.13
C TYR A 197 35.13 5.09 7.55
N GLY A 198 35.75 6.06 8.28
CA GLY A 198 36.96 6.77 7.89
C GLY A 198 36.86 7.40 6.50
N SER A 199 37.87 7.15 5.67
CA SER A 199 37.96 7.72 4.30
C SER A 199 36.97 7.10 3.29
N LYS A 200 36.19 6.07 3.68
CA LYS A 200 35.22 5.43 2.79
C LYS A 200 33.99 6.32 2.53
N ILE A 201 33.76 7.33 3.36
CA ILE A 201 32.63 8.27 3.21
C ILE A 201 33.13 9.70 3.33
N ILE A 202 32.44 10.59 2.63
CA ILE A 202 32.63 12.04 2.74
C ILE A 202 31.42 12.61 3.43
N TYR A 203 31.59 13.33 4.51
CA TYR A 203 30.51 13.95 5.25
C TYR A 203 30.80 15.41 5.61
N LYS A 204 29.74 16.16 5.82
CA LYS A 204 29.81 17.57 6.22
C LYS A 204 28.68 17.86 7.20
N LYS A 205 28.97 18.49 8.33
CA LYS A 205 27.95 19.04 9.21
C LYS A 205 27.35 20.30 8.58
N SER A 206 26.04 20.43 8.60
CA SER A 206 25.30 21.59 8.09
C SER A 206 24.29 22.09 9.11
N ASN A 207 24.12 23.42 9.15
CA ASN A 207 23.08 24.06 9.96
C ASN A 207 21.74 24.16 9.22
N ASP A 208 21.70 23.88 7.91
CA ASP A 208 20.48 23.94 7.09
C ASP A 208 20.48 22.76 6.10
N THR A 209 20.30 21.56 6.66
CA THR A 209 20.25 20.31 5.89
C THR A 209 19.05 20.28 4.93
N THR A 210 17.93 20.85 5.34
CA THR A 210 16.70 20.88 4.53
C THR A 210 16.90 21.68 3.24
N LYS A 211 17.54 22.85 3.33
CA LYS A 211 17.83 23.68 2.15
C LYS A 211 18.82 22.98 1.21
N LEU A 212 19.84 22.34 1.76
CA LEU A 212 20.79 21.56 0.94
C LEU A 212 20.10 20.39 0.24
N ALA A 213 19.23 19.67 0.94
CA ALA A 213 18.46 18.58 0.36
C ALA A 213 17.54 19.10 -0.75
N ALA A 214 16.83 20.20 -0.53
CA ALA A 214 15.98 20.82 -1.55
C ALA A 214 16.80 21.23 -2.79
N GLN A 215 17.99 21.81 -2.61
CA GLN A 215 18.87 22.18 -3.70
C GLN A 215 19.38 20.94 -4.47
N ASP A 216 19.72 19.86 -3.77
CA ASP A 216 20.17 18.62 -4.40
C ASP A 216 19.03 17.97 -5.22
N VAL A 217 17.81 17.95 -4.70
CA VAL A 217 16.61 17.47 -5.43
C VAL A 217 16.32 18.36 -6.64
N PHE A 218 16.40 19.70 -6.49
CA PHE A 218 16.25 20.64 -7.59
C PHE A 218 17.28 20.40 -8.70
N ASN A 219 18.52 20.12 -8.33
CA ASN A 219 19.61 19.75 -9.25
C ASN A 219 19.54 18.31 -9.75
N ASN A 220 18.37 17.67 -9.66
CA ASN A 220 18.09 16.34 -10.17
C ASN A 220 18.94 15.22 -9.51
N LYS A 221 19.33 15.38 -8.26
CA LYS A 221 19.90 14.28 -7.47
C LYS A 221 18.79 13.44 -6.84
N VAL A 222 19.08 12.16 -6.61
CA VAL A 222 18.28 11.29 -5.76
C VAL A 222 18.96 11.24 -4.41
N ILE A 223 18.24 11.60 -3.36
CA ILE A 223 18.77 11.63 -2.00
C ILE A 223 18.09 10.59 -1.11
N ALA A 224 18.81 10.05 -0.14
CA ALA A 224 18.27 9.28 0.97
C ALA A 224 18.09 10.21 2.17
N TRP A 225 16.85 10.44 2.57
CA TRP A 225 16.49 11.25 3.71
C TRP A 225 16.37 10.39 4.96
N TYR A 226 17.10 10.80 6.00
CA TYR A 226 17.08 10.14 7.30
C TYR A 226 16.86 11.19 8.39
N GLU A 227 15.76 11.07 9.13
CA GLU A 227 15.37 12.01 10.18
C GLU A 227 14.79 11.27 11.37
N GLY A 228 15.10 11.73 12.60
CA GLY A 228 14.48 11.28 13.84
C GLY A 228 14.35 9.77 14.00
N LYS A 229 13.23 9.32 14.55
CA LYS A 229 12.90 7.92 14.79
C LYS A 229 12.43 7.23 13.51
N SER A 230 12.75 5.94 13.34
CA SER A 230 12.23 5.15 12.22
C SER A 230 10.72 4.97 12.30
N GLU A 231 10.09 4.90 11.13
CA GLU A 231 8.69 4.50 11.00
C GLU A 231 8.51 3.02 11.30
N VAL A 232 7.33 2.67 11.82
CA VAL A 232 6.78 1.32 11.80
C VAL A 232 5.96 1.14 10.52
N GLY A 233 5.94 -0.08 9.99
CA GLY A 233 5.17 -0.39 8.78
C GLY A 233 5.99 -0.43 7.48
N PRO A 234 5.39 -0.91 6.39
CA PRO A 234 6.09 -1.20 5.14
C PRO A 234 6.29 0.04 4.26
N ARG A 235 5.80 1.20 4.67
CA ARG A 235 5.86 2.44 3.88
C ARG A 235 6.83 3.44 4.49
N ALA A 236 7.56 4.15 3.64
CA ALA A 236 8.31 5.33 4.04
C ALA A 236 7.33 6.49 4.29
N LEU A 237 7.47 7.16 5.44
CA LEU A 237 6.59 8.25 5.89
C LEU A 237 7.37 9.55 6.16
N GLY A 238 8.48 9.73 5.48
CA GLY A 238 9.30 10.93 5.57
C GLY A 238 10.58 10.80 6.41
N HIS A 239 10.71 9.81 7.28
CA HIS A 239 11.89 9.65 8.12
C HIS A 239 12.96 8.69 7.55
N ARG A 240 12.57 7.79 6.64
CA ARG A 240 13.47 6.86 5.92
C ARG A 240 13.04 6.79 4.47
N SER A 241 13.30 7.88 3.73
CA SER A 241 12.72 8.10 2.42
C SER A 241 13.78 8.31 1.34
N LEU A 242 13.52 7.82 0.14
CA LEU A 242 14.21 8.27 -1.07
C LEU A 242 13.41 9.42 -1.68
N VAL A 243 14.09 10.54 -1.94
CA VAL A 243 13.47 11.74 -2.50
C VAL A 243 14.16 12.09 -3.82
N SER A 244 13.38 12.39 -4.84
CA SER A 244 13.85 12.80 -6.15
C SER A 244 12.91 13.82 -6.79
N ASN A 245 13.39 14.57 -7.77
CA ASN A 245 12.60 15.53 -8.50
C ASN A 245 11.62 14.84 -9.46
N PRO A 246 10.30 14.98 -9.28
CA PRO A 246 9.30 14.30 -10.11
C PRO A 246 9.15 14.88 -11.53
N THR A 247 9.72 16.05 -11.81
CA THR A 247 9.67 16.67 -13.13
C THR A 247 10.57 15.97 -14.16
N TYR A 248 11.52 15.14 -13.70
CA TYR A 248 12.37 14.35 -14.56
C TYR A 248 11.86 12.90 -14.66
N LYS A 249 11.30 12.54 -15.80
CA LYS A 249 10.68 11.24 -16.05
C LYS A 249 11.60 10.05 -15.71
N ASP A 250 12.91 10.17 -15.96
CA ASP A 250 13.86 9.08 -15.70
C ASP A 250 14.11 8.82 -14.20
N ASN A 251 13.73 9.72 -13.31
CA ASN A 251 13.91 9.52 -11.88
C ASN A 251 13.09 8.34 -11.37
N TRP A 252 11.94 8.06 -11.94
CA TRP A 252 11.18 6.85 -11.66
C TRP A 252 12.02 5.58 -11.86
N LYS A 253 12.71 5.43 -13.01
CA LYS A 253 13.61 4.30 -13.27
C LYS A 253 14.81 4.28 -12.33
N ARG A 254 15.40 5.45 -12.03
CA ARG A 254 16.53 5.57 -11.10
C ARG A 254 16.16 5.11 -9.71
N VAL A 255 15.03 5.55 -9.16
CA VAL A 255 14.55 5.15 -7.83
C VAL A 255 14.21 3.67 -7.79
N ASN A 256 13.55 3.12 -8.82
CA ASN A 256 13.26 1.70 -8.90
C ASN A 256 14.55 0.86 -8.93
N LYS A 257 15.59 1.30 -9.66
CA LYS A 257 16.89 0.63 -9.70
C LYS A 257 17.58 0.63 -8.31
N ILE A 258 17.54 1.75 -7.58
CA ILE A 258 18.10 1.84 -6.22
C ILE A 258 17.38 0.87 -5.27
N LYS A 259 16.08 0.69 -5.44
CA LYS A 259 15.24 -0.20 -4.62
C LYS A 259 15.20 -1.65 -5.15
N GLU A 260 15.95 -1.96 -6.19
CA GLU A 260 15.95 -3.28 -6.84
C GLU A 260 14.54 -3.76 -7.19
N ARG A 261 13.72 -2.83 -7.67
CA ARG A 261 12.35 -3.09 -8.13
C ARG A 261 12.30 -3.28 -9.62
N GLU A 262 11.23 -3.93 -10.06
CA GLU A 262 10.90 -4.00 -11.47
C GLU A 262 10.75 -2.59 -12.05
N TRP A 263 11.24 -2.40 -13.26
CA TRP A 263 11.34 -1.07 -13.91
C TRP A 263 10.00 -0.36 -14.09
N TRP A 264 8.92 -1.10 -14.13
CA TRP A 264 7.55 -0.60 -14.36
C TRP A 264 6.79 -0.25 -13.06
N ARG A 265 7.37 -0.47 -11.89
CA ARG A 265 6.73 -0.19 -10.58
C ARG A 265 6.82 1.25 -10.15
#